data_e8f0905c6d46be914877b1227cc5d480
#
_entry.id   e8f0905c6d46be914877b1227cc5d480
#
_cell.length_a   1.000
_cell.length_b   1.000
_cell.length_c   1.000
_cell.angle_alpha   90.00
_cell.angle_beta   90.00
_cell.angle_gamma   90.00
#
_symmetry.space_group_name_H-M   'P 1'
#
loop_
_entity.id
_entity.type
_entity.pdbx_description
1 polymer ?
#
loop_
_entity_poly.entity_id
_entity_poly.type
_entity_poly.pdbx_seq_one_letter_code
_entity_poly.pdbx_strand_id
1 'polypeptide(L)'
;MKIEDIINHVRNRPYMSGVERSEQRKRSLQEVFTTDKILKDFDNLNVNYFQDPEQPFVDPCCGDGTLLGEALIRKVKNGIDFETALSQLFGCDIEQSNVDATKERLLCGRADLQHIVDKNIFCWDALHYHMKFDGTSGFDPKEHFNSLFDSNE
;
A
#
# COMPACT_ATOMS: atom_id res chain seq x y z
N MET A 1 14.99 -12.33 6.34
CA MET A 1 15.00 -11.04 7.08
C MET A 1 14.38 -11.27 8.45
N LYS A 2 14.92 -10.67 9.50
CA LYS A 2 14.35 -10.82 10.85
C LYS A 2 13.13 -9.92 10.99
N ILE A 3 12.15 -10.34 11.78
CA ILE A 3 10.91 -9.57 11.98
C ILE A 3 11.19 -8.20 12.62
N GLU A 4 12.18 -8.12 13.49
CA GLU A 4 12.61 -6.87 14.14
C GLU A 4 13.11 -5.84 13.10
N ASP A 5 13.83 -6.30 12.06
CA ASP A 5 14.34 -5.44 11.00
C ASP A 5 13.18 -4.86 10.18
N ILE A 6 12.16 -5.69 9.90
CA ILE A 6 10.94 -5.26 9.19
C ILE A 6 10.19 -4.22 10.02
N ILE A 7 9.94 -4.50 11.30
CA ILE A 7 9.24 -3.59 12.21
C ILE A 7 9.96 -2.26 12.28
N ASN A 8 11.28 -2.29 12.47
CA ASN A 8 12.10 -1.08 12.54
C ASN A 8 12.04 -0.29 11.24
N HIS A 9 12.17 -0.95 10.09
CA HIS A 9 12.12 -0.27 8.80
C HIS A 9 10.75 0.36 8.54
N VAL A 10 9.67 -0.38 8.77
CA VAL A 10 8.30 0.09 8.53
C VAL A 10 7.91 1.22 9.48
N ARG A 11 8.25 1.12 10.77
CA ARG A 11 7.77 2.04 11.81
C ARG A 11 8.72 3.19 12.15
N ASN A 12 10.05 3.05 11.93
CA ASN A 12 11.02 4.12 12.24
C ASN A 12 11.13 5.20 11.15
N ARG A 13 10.39 5.08 10.07
CA ARG A 13 10.20 6.20 9.17
C ARG A 13 9.25 7.19 9.84
N PRO A 14 9.58 8.49 9.81
CA PRO A 14 8.63 9.47 10.25
C PRO A 14 7.37 9.28 9.41
N TYR A 15 6.33 8.78 10.05
CA TYR A 15 5.02 8.81 9.43
C TYR A 15 4.74 10.26 9.05
N MET A 16 4.18 10.45 7.88
CA MET A 16 3.73 11.78 7.47
C MET A 16 2.61 12.31 8.39
N SER A 17 2.07 11.49 9.30
CA SER A 17 1.26 11.91 10.45
C SER A 17 2.09 12.83 11.35
N GLY A 18 1.94 14.13 11.23
CA GLY A 18 2.71 15.13 11.99
C GLY A 18 3.64 15.98 11.14
N VAL A 19 3.87 15.66 9.88
CA VAL A 19 4.43 16.62 8.95
C VAL A 19 3.34 17.65 8.64
N GLU A 20 3.58 18.91 9.02
CA GLU A 20 2.74 20.01 8.59
C GLU A 20 2.78 20.09 7.06
N ARG A 21 1.81 19.45 6.44
CA ARG A 21 1.57 19.68 5.02
C ARG A 21 0.98 21.06 4.85
N SER A 22 1.34 21.72 3.76
CA SER A 22 0.78 23.03 3.47
C SER A 22 -0.74 22.95 3.57
N GLU A 23 -1.36 23.95 4.21
CA GLU A 23 -2.81 24.06 4.31
C GLU A 23 -3.52 23.93 2.95
N GLN A 24 -2.80 24.27 1.89
CA GLN A 24 -3.28 24.16 0.53
C GLN A 24 -3.42 22.69 0.09
N ARG A 25 -2.50 21.82 0.48
CA ARG A 25 -2.55 20.37 0.19
C ARG A 25 -3.64 19.67 1.00
N LYS A 26 -3.81 20.02 2.26
CA LYS A 26 -4.90 19.51 3.11
C LYS A 26 -6.27 19.88 2.53
N ARG A 27 -6.43 21.07 1.99
CA ARG A 27 -7.70 21.55 1.42
C ARG A 27 -7.98 20.97 0.03
N SER A 28 -6.97 20.83 -0.83
CA SER A 28 -7.15 20.36 -2.20
C SER A 28 -7.31 18.85 -2.33
N LEU A 29 -6.61 18.07 -1.49
CA LEU A 29 -6.57 16.61 -1.59
C LEU A 29 -7.31 15.92 -0.44
N GLN A 30 -7.79 16.66 0.58
CA GLN A 30 -8.40 16.10 1.80
C GLN A 30 -7.53 15.00 2.44
N GLU A 31 -6.22 15.16 2.34
CA GLU A 31 -5.25 14.17 2.74
C GLU A 31 -5.21 14.05 4.27
N VAL A 32 -5.68 12.91 4.78
CA VAL A 32 -5.69 12.58 6.22
C VAL A 32 -4.88 11.31 6.42
N PHE A 33 -3.85 11.38 7.27
CA PHE A 33 -3.04 10.21 7.59
C PHE A 33 -3.64 9.39 8.72
N THR A 34 -3.39 8.08 8.65
CA THR A 34 -3.78 7.12 9.67
C THR A 34 -3.13 7.46 11.01
N THR A 35 -3.94 7.62 12.03
CA THR A 35 -3.48 7.92 13.39
C THR A 35 -3.14 6.67 14.18
N ASP A 36 -2.33 6.80 15.25
CA ASP A 36 -2.01 5.70 16.18
C ASP A 36 -3.27 5.04 16.77
N LYS A 37 -4.37 5.75 16.88
CA LYS A 37 -5.64 5.18 17.35
C LYS A 37 -6.18 4.15 16.37
N ILE A 38 -6.18 4.47 15.07
CA ILE A 38 -6.62 3.54 14.01
C ILE A 38 -5.70 2.31 13.97
N LEU A 39 -4.38 2.50 14.16
CA LEU A 39 -3.44 1.38 14.22
C LEU A 39 -3.70 0.44 15.39
N LYS A 40 -4.16 0.94 16.53
CA LYS A 40 -4.59 0.10 17.67
C LYS A 40 -5.88 -0.67 17.36
N ASP A 41 -6.83 -0.02 16.68
CA ASP A 41 -8.05 -0.69 16.24
C ASP A 41 -7.77 -1.76 15.19
N PHE A 42 -6.69 -1.64 14.44
CA PHE A 42 -6.21 -2.65 13.49
C PHE A 42 -5.86 -3.99 14.16
N ASP A 43 -5.45 -3.97 15.42
CA ASP A 43 -5.20 -5.17 16.22
C ASP A 43 -6.50 -5.95 16.58
N ASN A 44 -7.65 -5.29 16.49
CA ASN A 44 -8.96 -5.90 16.70
C ASN A 44 -9.52 -6.57 15.42
N LEU A 45 -8.85 -6.44 14.29
CA LEU A 45 -9.22 -7.17 13.09
C LEU A 45 -9.00 -8.67 13.31
N ASN A 46 -9.85 -9.47 12.67
CA ASN A 46 -9.80 -10.93 12.79
C ASN A 46 -8.37 -11.44 12.52
N VAL A 47 -7.74 -12.02 13.54
CA VAL A 47 -6.36 -12.51 13.50
C VAL A 47 -6.15 -13.51 12.36
N ASN A 48 -7.16 -14.32 12.05
CA ASN A 48 -7.10 -15.33 10.98
C ASN A 48 -6.84 -14.73 9.59
N TYR A 49 -7.24 -13.48 9.37
CA TYR A 49 -7.02 -12.78 8.12
C TYR A 49 -5.53 -12.65 7.77
N PHE A 50 -4.68 -12.43 8.76
CA PHE A 50 -3.24 -12.28 8.55
C PHE A 50 -2.47 -13.60 8.62
N GLN A 51 -3.15 -14.73 8.86
CA GLN A 51 -2.54 -16.06 8.88
C GLN A 51 -2.62 -16.76 7.52
N ASP A 52 -3.51 -16.32 6.66
CA ASP A 52 -3.69 -16.88 5.33
C ASP A 52 -2.69 -16.25 4.34
N PRO A 53 -1.77 -17.06 3.76
CA PRO A 53 -0.80 -16.56 2.80
C PRO A 53 -1.42 -16.11 1.47
N GLU A 54 -2.62 -16.56 1.15
CA GLU A 54 -3.33 -16.22 -0.09
C GLU A 54 -4.31 -15.06 0.08
N GLN A 55 -4.56 -14.62 1.32
CA GLN A 55 -5.51 -13.53 1.58
C GLN A 55 -4.90 -12.17 1.22
N PRO A 56 -5.41 -11.46 0.20
CA PRO A 56 -4.93 -10.14 -0.15
C PRO A 56 -5.36 -9.09 0.87
N PHE A 57 -4.52 -8.08 1.06
CA PHE A 57 -4.85 -6.86 1.78
C PHE A 57 -4.78 -5.67 0.82
N VAL A 58 -5.86 -4.91 0.74
CA VAL A 58 -6.04 -3.84 -0.24
C VAL A 58 -6.28 -2.51 0.48
N ASP A 59 -5.54 -1.48 0.09
CA ASP A 59 -5.73 -0.10 0.54
C ASP A 59 -5.84 0.84 -0.67
N PRO A 60 -7.06 1.22 -1.09
CA PRO A 60 -7.27 2.04 -2.29
C PRO A 60 -6.91 3.52 -2.11
N CYS A 61 -6.50 3.93 -0.92
CA CYS A 61 -6.04 5.29 -0.61
C CYS A 61 -4.83 5.19 0.33
N CYS A 62 -3.79 4.49 -0.12
CA CYS A 62 -2.74 3.98 0.76
C CYS A 62 -1.84 5.05 1.40
N GLY A 63 -1.90 6.29 0.91
CA GLY A 63 -1.06 7.37 1.41
C GLY A 63 0.42 7.00 1.39
N ASP A 64 1.08 7.12 2.52
CA ASP A 64 2.49 6.73 2.71
C ASP A 64 2.69 5.24 3.07
N GLY A 65 1.64 4.41 2.94
CA GLY A 65 1.68 2.97 3.15
C GLY A 65 1.63 2.53 4.61
N THR A 66 1.14 3.35 5.51
CA THR A 66 1.07 3.01 6.95
C THR A 66 0.28 1.72 7.20
N LEU A 67 -0.94 1.58 6.68
CA LEU A 67 -1.77 0.38 6.88
C LEU A 67 -1.19 -0.84 6.16
N LEU A 68 -0.68 -0.68 4.95
CA LEU A 68 -0.02 -1.75 4.21
C LEU A 68 1.22 -2.27 4.95
N GLY A 69 2.03 -1.37 5.52
CA GLY A 69 3.19 -1.74 6.33
C GLY A 69 2.80 -2.52 7.59
N GLU A 70 1.73 -2.12 8.26
CA GLU A 70 1.21 -2.85 9.43
C GLU A 70 0.63 -4.22 9.05
N ALA A 71 -0.01 -4.34 7.87
CA ALA A 71 -0.47 -5.62 7.34
C ALA A 71 0.73 -6.55 7.04
N LEU A 72 1.81 -6.02 6.43
CA LEU A 72 3.05 -6.76 6.19
C LEU A 72 3.62 -7.33 7.49
N ILE A 73 3.77 -6.49 8.51
CA ILE A 73 4.28 -6.90 9.82
C ILE A 73 3.45 -8.05 10.39
N ARG A 74 2.11 -7.95 10.33
CA ARG A 74 1.22 -8.99 10.87
C ARG A 74 1.31 -10.30 10.11
N LYS A 75 1.32 -10.26 8.78
CA LYS A 75 1.49 -11.45 7.95
C LYS A 75 2.81 -12.17 8.28
N VAL A 76 3.92 -11.44 8.35
CA VAL A 76 5.23 -12.04 8.69
C VAL A 76 5.28 -12.53 10.13
N LYS A 77 4.68 -11.84 11.09
CA LYS A 77 4.56 -12.32 12.49
C LYS A 77 3.78 -13.62 12.59
N ASN A 78 2.82 -13.85 11.72
CA ASN A 78 2.05 -15.10 11.65
C ASN A 78 2.75 -16.21 10.85
N GLY A 79 4.01 -16.02 10.47
CA GLY A 79 4.84 -17.05 9.86
C GLY A 79 4.80 -17.09 8.33
N ILE A 80 4.13 -16.14 7.69
CA ILE A 80 4.18 -16.00 6.22
C ILE A 80 5.55 -15.42 5.86
N ASP A 81 6.22 -16.00 4.87
CA ASP A 81 7.49 -15.46 4.40
C ASP A 81 7.32 -14.06 3.80
N PHE A 82 8.40 -13.28 3.80
CA PHE A 82 8.34 -11.86 3.45
C PHE A 82 7.86 -11.62 2.02
N GLU A 83 8.34 -12.40 1.06
CA GLU A 83 7.99 -12.23 -0.36
C GLU A 83 6.52 -12.58 -0.60
N THR A 84 6.03 -13.69 -0.04
CA THR A 84 4.62 -14.07 -0.07
C THR A 84 3.76 -13.00 0.60
N ALA A 85 4.13 -12.53 1.79
CA ALA A 85 3.40 -11.49 2.48
C ALA A 85 3.32 -10.19 1.64
N LEU A 86 4.44 -9.79 1.03
CA LEU A 86 4.52 -8.60 0.18
C LEU A 86 3.67 -8.74 -1.08
N SER A 87 3.63 -9.93 -1.70
CA SER A 87 2.87 -10.20 -2.92
C SER A 87 1.34 -10.07 -2.73
N GLN A 88 0.86 -10.14 -1.49
CA GLN A 88 -0.54 -10.03 -1.12
C GLN A 88 -0.96 -8.63 -0.67
N LEU A 89 -0.09 -7.63 -0.81
CA LEU A 89 -0.39 -6.24 -0.49
C LEU A 89 -0.64 -5.44 -1.76
N PHE A 90 -1.78 -4.77 -1.80
CA PHE A 90 -2.19 -3.97 -2.96
C PHE A 90 -2.61 -2.59 -2.49
N GLY A 91 -2.22 -1.56 -3.24
CA GLY A 91 -2.59 -0.20 -2.90
C GLY A 91 -2.50 0.76 -4.06
N CYS A 92 -3.19 1.86 -3.94
CA CYS A 92 -3.00 3.00 -4.80
C CYS A 92 -3.17 4.32 -4.04
N ASP A 93 -2.65 5.35 -4.62
CA ASP A 93 -2.84 6.72 -4.16
C ASP A 93 -2.82 7.66 -5.36
N ILE A 94 -3.52 8.77 -5.27
CA ILE A 94 -3.56 9.77 -6.34
C ILE A 94 -2.23 10.55 -6.48
N GLU A 95 -1.43 10.55 -5.41
CA GLU A 95 -0.16 11.25 -5.34
C GLU A 95 1.03 10.31 -5.57
N GLN A 96 1.80 10.52 -6.63
CA GLN A 96 2.97 9.70 -6.96
C GLN A 96 3.98 9.66 -5.80
N SER A 97 4.17 10.76 -5.09
CA SER A 97 5.09 10.81 -3.94
C SER A 97 4.69 9.89 -2.79
N ASN A 98 3.39 9.67 -2.61
CA ASN A 98 2.86 8.71 -1.63
C ASN A 98 3.10 7.27 -2.10
N VAL A 99 2.86 7.00 -3.38
CA VAL A 99 3.14 5.69 -4.00
C VAL A 99 4.61 5.32 -3.84
N ASP A 100 5.53 6.25 -4.15
CA ASP A 100 6.98 6.03 -4.04
C ASP A 100 7.38 5.76 -2.58
N ALA A 101 6.85 6.53 -1.64
CA ALA A 101 7.09 6.33 -0.21
C ALA A 101 6.55 4.97 0.28
N THR A 102 5.38 4.57 -0.20
CA THR A 102 4.78 3.26 0.11
C THR A 102 5.63 2.12 -0.41
N LYS A 103 6.08 2.17 -1.67
CA LYS A 103 6.95 1.15 -2.26
C LYS A 103 8.24 1.00 -1.47
N GLU A 104 8.90 2.10 -1.16
CA GLU A 104 10.15 2.10 -0.40
C GLU A 104 9.95 1.51 1.02
N ARG A 105 8.84 1.85 1.67
CA ARG A 105 8.47 1.33 2.99
C ARG A 105 8.27 -0.18 2.96
N LEU A 106 7.52 -0.68 1.99
CA LEU A 106 7.18 -2.10 1.88
C LEU A 106 8.37 -2.97 1.49
N LEU A 107 9.30 -2.46 0.69
CA LEU A 107 10.48 -3.21 0.28
C LEU A 107 11.43 -3.56 1.43
N CYS A 108 11.45 -2.80 2.50
CA CYS A 108 12.38 -3.02 3.62
C CYS A 108 13.84 -3.23 3.17
N GLY A 109 14.28 -2.51 2.12
CA GLY A 109 15.62 -2.62 1.53
C GLY A 109 15.81 -3.80 0.56
N ARG A 110 14.77 -4.60 0.29
CA ARG A 110 14.78 -5.74 -0.65
C ARG A 110 14.56 -5.27 -2.10
N ALA A 111 15.57 -4.63 -2.69
CA ALA A 111 15.50 -4.15 -4.07
C ALA A 111 15.25 -5.26 -5.11
N ASP A 112 15.58 -6.51 -4.79
CA ASP A 112 15.29 -7.70 -5.60
C ASP A 112 13.78 -7.95 -5.77
N LEU A 113 12.94 -7.42 -4.85
CA LEU A 113 11.48 -7.56 -4.88
C LEU A 113 10.76 -6.31 -5.45
N GLN A 114 11.50 -5.39 -6.08
CA GLN A 114 10.93 -4.19 -6.68
C GLN A 114 9.78 -4.49 -7.64
N HIS A 115 9.89 -5.55 -8.42
CA HIS A 115 8.89 -5.96 -9.39
C HIS A 115 7.51 -6.27 -8.75
N ILE A 116 7.47 -6.71 -7.49
CA ILE A 116 6.23 -6.97 -6.76
C ILE A 116 5.54 -5.66 -6.41
N VAL A 117 6.26 -4.72 -5.79
CA VAL A 117 5.66 -3.44 -5.40
C VAL A 117 5.31 -2.58 -6.60
N ASP A 118 6.04 -2.68 -7.71
CA ASP A 118 5.71 -1.95 -8.94
C ASP A 118 4.43 -2.43 -9.59
N LYS A 119 4.13 -3.72 -9.47
CA LYS A 119 2.89 -4.32 -9.93
C LYS A 119 1.70 -4.01 -9.02
N ASN A 120 1.93 -4.02 -7.71
CA ASN A 120 0.85 -4.01 -6.72
C ASN A 120 0.53 -2.62 -6.16
N ILE A 121 1.47 -1.67 -6.25
CA ILE A 121 1.33 -0.31 -5.69
C ILE A 121 1.52 0.70 -6.81
N PHE A 122 0.48 1.49 -7.10
CA PHE A 122 0.49 2.37 -8.26
C PHE A 122 -0.25 3.69 -8.02
N CYS A 123 0.07 4.70 -8.82
CA CYS A 123 -0.55 6.00 -8.79
C CYS A 123 -1.87 5.96 -9.57
N TRP A 124 -2.99 6.11 -8.85
CA TRP A 124 -4.30 5.98 -9.45
C TRP A 124 -5.40 6.64 -8.63
N ASP A 125 -6.48 7.10 -9.30
CA ASP A 125 -7.70 7.57 -8.67
C ASP A 125 -8.70 6.42 -8.51
N ALA A 126 -8.76 5.86 -7.31
CA ALA A 126 -9.63 4.72 -6.99
C ALA A 126 -11.13 5.02 -7.11
N LEU A 127 -11.53 6.28 -7.09
CA LEU A 127 -12.95 6.67 -7.18
C LEU A 127 -13.48 6.63 -8.62
N HIS A 128 -12.62 6.79 -9.60
CA HIS A 128 -13.03 6.95 -10.99
C HIS A 128 -12.81 5.70 -11.85
N TYR A 129 -12.09 4.69 -11.32
CA TYR A 129 -11.66 3.57 -12.14
C TYR A 129 -11.89 2.23 -11.45
N HIS A 130 -12.37 1.25 -12.22
CA HIS A 130 -12.48 -0.12 -11.75
C HIS A 130 -11.10 -0.75 -11.65
N MET A 131 -10.69 -1.07 -10.44
CA MET A 131 -9.40 -1.67 -10.14
C MET A 131 -9.56 -3.14 -9.88
N LYS A 132 -8.69 -3.95 -10.49
CA LYS A 132 -8.56 -5.36 -10.14
C LYS A 132 -7.38 -5.53 -9.19
N PHE A 133 -7.68 -5.81 -7.93
CA PHE A 133 -6.69 -6.11 -6.91
C PHE A 133 -6.55 -7.64 -6.73
N ASP A 134 -6.46 -8.37 -7.84
CA ASP A 134 -6.38 -9.82 -7.84
C ASP A 134 -4.99 -10.38 -8.17
N GLY A 135 -4.04 -9.50 -8.42
CA GLY A 135 -2.68 -9.89 -8.80
C GLY A 135 -2.54 -10.61 -10.15
N THR A 136 -3.67 -10.89 -10.82
CA THR A 136 -3.69 -11.75 -12.02
C THR A 136 -3.45 -11.00 -13.31
N SER A 137 -3.61 -9.71 -13.33
CA SER A 137 -3.43 -8.94 -14.55
C SER A 137 -2.42 -7.84 -14.35
N GLY A 138 -1.50 -7.78 -15.23
CA GLY A 138 -0.84 -6.53 -15.50
C GLY A 138 -1.90 -5.50 -15.85
N PHE A 139 -2.52 -4.88 -14.82
CA PHE A 139 -3.25 -3.67 -15.02
C PHE A 139 -2.22 -2.63 -15.43
N ASP A 140 -2.16 -2.33 -16.72
CA ASP A 140 -1.44 -1.16 -17.20
C ASP A 140 -2.41 0.02 -17.15
N PRO A 141 -2.18 0.99 -16.22
CA PRO A 141 -2.99 2.20 -16.16
C PRO A 141 -3.05 2.94 -17.50
N LYS A 142 -2.00 2.84 -18.30
CA LYS A 142 -1.93 3.47 -19.64
C LYS A 142 -2.81 2.77 -20.67
N GLU A 143 -2.84 1.45 -20.66
CA GLU A 143 -3.72 0.69 -21.57
C GLU A 143 -5.19 0.94 -21.25
N HIS A 144 -5.55 0.96 -19.96
CA HIS A 144 -6.92 1.26 -19.57
C HIS A 144 -7.31 2.71 -19.90
N PHE A 145 -6.43 3.66 -19.65
CA PHE A 145 -6.65 5.07 -19.97
C PHE A 145 -6.83 5.25 -21.49
N ASN A 146 -6.01 4.63 -22.31
CA ASN A 146 -6.14 4.67 -23.76
C ASN A 146 -7.45 4.03 -24.24
N SER A 147 -7.88 2.90 -23.64
CA SER A 147 -9.12 2.22 -23.99
C SER A 147 -10.38 3.06 -23.71
N LEU A 148 -10.33 4.01 -22.78
CA LEU A 148 -11.43 4.93 -22.49
C LEU A 148 -11.60 6.02 -23.56
N PHE A 149 -10.53 6.32 -24.30
CA PHE A 149 -10.56 7.34 -25.36
C PHE A 149 -10.74 6.72 -26.76
N ASP A 150 -10.38 5.45 -26.97
CA ASP A 150 -10.53 4.73 -28.23
C ASP A 150 -11.97 4.23 -28.46
N SER A 151 -12.86 4.34 -27.49
CA SER A 151 -14.27 3.90 -27.61
C SER A 151 -15.24 4.95 -28.17
N ASN A 152 -14.74 6.04 -28.77
CA ASN A 152 -15.53 7.12 -29.36
C ASN A 152 -15.27 7.29 -30.86
N GLU A 153 -15.04 6.21 -31.63
CA GLU A 153 -15.18 6.23 -33.09
C GLU A 153 -16.37 5.40 -33.56
#